data_f9b0a9bc88579c742d9d9edf9cc37906
#
_entry.id   f9b0a9bc88579c742d9d9edf9cc37906
#
_cell.length_a   1.000
_cell.length_b   1.000
_cell.length_c   1.000
_cell.angle_alpha   90.00
_cell.angle_beta   90.00
_cell.angle_gamma   90.00
#
_symmetry.space_group_name_H-M   'P 1'
#
loop_
_entity.id
_entity.type
_entity.pdbx_description
1 polymer ?
#
loop_
_entity_poly.entity_id
_entity_poly.type
_entity_poly.pdbx_seq_one_letter_code
_entity_poly.pdbx_strand_id
1 'polypeptide(L)'
;KYDVPKEFQVLIALESGFNPNAVSSAGAVGYWQIMDDVAREYGLKIVPAGKKEKKVASKAGKTAKHEKKTGKKNTLVDERKDFKRSTIAAARYLRDRCRNLNNDWLLIAASYNWGVGNVWNAMEKTGKKNPGFWDIIHYLPAETKTYVMNFITLNVVFNNYEKFLKNELQFKTITAKVSRSETPEIDWLSISL
;
A
#
# COMPACT_ATOMS: atom_id res chain seq x y z
N LYS A 1 -4.98 -16.15 -3.29
CA LYS A 1 -3.64 -16.61 -3.71
C LYS A 1 -2.55 -15.99 -2.81
N TYR A 2 -2.73 -14.77 -2.34
CA TYR A 2 -1.76 -14.06 -1.50
C TYR A 2 -2.22 -13.91 -0.05
N ASP A 3 -3.43 -14.37 0.27
CA ASP A 3 -4.01 -14.32 1.62
C ASP A 3 -3.94 -12.91 2.25
N VAL A 4 -4.34 -11.94 1.45
CA VAL A 4 -4.43 -10.53 1.86
C VAL A 4 -5.90 -10.15 1.92
N PRO A 5 -6.38 -9.56 3.02
CA PRO A 5 -7.74 -9.09 3.14
C PRO A 5 -8.15 -8.14 2.00
N LYS A 6 -9.38 -8.32 1.50
CA LYS A 6 -9.89 -7.50 0.37
C LYS A 6 -9.96 -6.01 0.70
N GLU A 7 -10.04 -5.68 1.97
CA GLU A 7 -10.11 -4.32 2.51
C GLU A 7 -8.90 -3.48 2.10
N PHE A 8 -7.74 -4.10 1.85
CA PHE A 8 -6.55 -3.38 1.39
C PHE A 8 -6.63 -2.89 -0.06
N GLN A 9 -7.65 -3.30 -0.83
CA GLN A 9 -7.84 -2.75 -2.18
C GLN A 9 -8.15 -1.24 -2.17
N VAL A 10 -8.67 -0.68 -1.08
CA VAL A 10 -8.91 0.77 -0.95
C VAL A 10 -7.62 1.59 -0.97
N LEU A 11 -6.47 0.97 -0.70
CA LEU A 11 -5.18 1.66 -0.76
C LEU A 11 -4.91 2.26 -2.14
N ILE A 12 -5.35 1.64 -3.23
CA ILE A 12 -5.19 2.22 -4.58
C ILE A 12 -5.88 3.59 -4.67
N ALA A 13 -7.06 3.71 -4.08
CA ALA A 13 -7.80 4.97 -4.05
C ALA A 13 -7.07 6.03 -3.19
N LEU A 14 -6.53 5.62 -2.03
CA LEU A 14 -5.77 6.51 -1.14
C LEU A 14 -4.46 6.98 -1.77
N GLU A 15 -3.74 6.08 -2.43
CA GLU A 15 -2.38 6.33 -2.93
C GLU A 15 -2.39 7.16 -4.21
N SER A 16 -3.26 6.86 -5.13
CA SER A 16 -3.20 7.47 -6.47
C SER A 16 -4.54 7.87 -7.08
N GLY A 17 -5.66 7.55 -6.43
CA GLY A 17 -6.98 7.67 -7.06
C GLY A 17 -7.07 6.88 -8.37
N PHE A 18 -6.44 5.71 -8.44
CA PHE A 18 -6.32 4.85 -9.63
C PHE A 18 -5.50 5.46 -10.78
N ASN A 19 -4.63 6.44 -10.51
CA ASN A 19 -3.79 7.06 -11.53
C ASN A 19 -2.47 6.29 -11.73
N PRO A 20 -2.23 5.67 -12.90
CA PRO A 20 -0.98 4.95 -13.19
C PRO A 20 0.24 5.87 -13.27
N ASN A 21 0.05 7.15 -13.51
CA ASN A 21 1.12 8.12 -13.70
C ASN A 21 1.37 8.99 -12.46
N ALA A 22 0.70 8.70 -11.35
CA ALA A 22 0.94 9.41 -10.11
C ALA A 22 2.41 9.23 -9.67
N VAL A 23 3.03 10.34 -9.27
CA VAL A 23 4.40 10.39 -8.74
C VAL A 23 4.39 11.30 -7.52
N SER A 24 4.80 10.77 -6.38
CA SER A 24 4.92 11.58 -5.15
C SER A 24 6.23 12.36 -5.12
N SER A 25 6.31 13.36 -4.25
CA SER A 25 7.55 14.10 -3.99
C SER A 25 8.68 13.22 -3.46
N ALA A 26 8.34 12.12 -2.78
CA ALA A 26 9.29 11.13 -2.27
C ALA A 26 9.73 10.09 -3.32
N GLY A 27 9.16 10.11 -4.54
CA GLY A 27 9.52 9.19 -5.64
C GLY A 27 8.72 7.89 -5.68
N ALA A 28 7.62 7.79 -4.94
CA ALA A 28 6.66 6.71 -5.11
C ALA A 28 5.91 6.86 -6.44
N VAL A 29 5.62 5.73 -7.13
CA VAL A 29 5.07 5.76 -8.48
C VAL A 29 3.90 4.80 -8.66
N GLY A 30 2.93 5.22 -9.47
CA GLY A 30 1.88 4.39 -10.04
C GLY A 30 0.69 4.15 -9.12
N TYR A 31 -0.13 3.17 -9.46
CA TYR A 31 -1.38 2.84 -8.80
C TYR A 31 -1.26 2.66 -7.28
N TRP A 32 -0.21 1.99 -6.85
CA TRP A 32 0.05 1.60 -5.47
C TRP A 32 1.10 2.49 -4.79
N GLN A 33 1.57 3.55 -5.44
CA GLN A 33 2.63 4.44 -4.95
C GLN A 33 3.82 3.67 -4.36
N ILE A 34 4.36 2.74 -5.17
CA ILE A 34 5.46 1.87 -4.75
C ILE A 34 6.79 2.62 -4.89
N MET A 35 7.60 2.60 -3.85
CA MET A 35 8.96 3.13 -3.85
C MET A 35 9.91 2.25 -4.68
N ASP A 36 11.03 2.79 -5.14
CA ASP A 36 11.96 2.10 -6.04
C ASP A 36 12.60 0.84 -5.42
N ASP A 37 13.00 0.92 -4.16
CA ASP A 37 13.54 -0.19 -3.38
C ASP A 37 12.51 -1.32 -3.18
N VAL A 38 11.30 -0.98 -2.77
CA VAL A 38 10.18 -1.93 -2.64
C VAL A 38 9.83 -2.56 -3.99
N ALA A 39 9.81 -1.78 -5.07
CA ALA A 39 9.55 -2.29 -6.41
C ALA A 39 10.56 -3.37 -6.81
N ARG A 40 11.84 -3.15 -6.56
CA ARG A 40 12.92 -4.11 -6.85
C ARG A 40 12.83 -5.35 -5.97
N GLU A 41 12.57 -5.16 -4.67
CA GLU A 41 12.40 -6.25 -3.70
C GLU A 41 11.28 -7.21 -4.12
N TYR A 42 10.16 -6.65 -4.62
CA TYR A 42 9.00 -7.45 -5.04
C TYR A 42 8.96 -7.78 -6.54
N GLY A 43 10.08 -7.56 -7.24
CA GLY A 43 10.33 -8.07 -8.59
C GLY A 43 9.76 -7.24 -9.73
N LEU A 44 9.47 -5.95 -9.49
CA LEU A 44 9.12 -5.00 -10.55
C LEU A 44 10.36 -4.49 -11.27
N LYS A 45 10.27 -4.38 -12.59
CA LYS A 45 11.33 -3.82 -13.42
C LYS A 45 11.19 -2.31 -13.55
N ILE A 46 12.28 -1.61 -13.28
CA ILE A 46 12.41 -0.16 -13.51
C ILE A 46 13.66 0.03 -14.34
N VAL A 47 13.49 0.36 -15.63
CA VAL A 47 14.59 0.60 -16.56
C VAL A 47 14.57 2.07 -16.94
N PRO A 48 15.59 2.86 -16.53
CA PRO A 48 15.73 4.26 -16.93
C PRO A 48 15.87 4.39 -18.45
N ALA A 49 15.26 5.41 -19.04
CA ALA A 49 15.49 5.73 -20.45
C ALA A 49 16.99 5.98 -20.66
N GLY A 50 17.65 5.13 -21.46
CA GLY A 50 19.06 5.30 -21.85
C GLY A 50 20.06 4.28 -21.36
N LYS A 51 19.77 3.36 -20.46
CA LYS A 51 20.65 2.23 -20.16
C LYS A 51 20.31 1.03 -21.05
N LYS A 52 21.14 0.80 -22.08
CA LYS A 52 21.15 -0.46 -22.81
C LYS A 52 21.55 -1.57 -21.84
N GLU A 53 20.70 -2.60 -21.70
CA GLU A 53 21.16 -3.85 -21.05
C GLU A 53 22.43 -4.31 -21.74
N LYS A 54 23.54 -4.44 -21.00
CA LYS A 54 24.72 -5.13 -21.50
C LYS A 54 24.34 -6.60 -21.67
N LYS A 55 24.00 -6.99 -22.90
CA LYS A 55 23.92 -8.41 -23.25
C LYS A 55 25.32 -8.99 -23.01
N VAL A 56 25.44 -9.94 -22.10
CA VAL A 56 26.58 -10.81 -22.00
C VAL A 56 26.70 -11.57 -23.35
N ALA A 57 27.65 -11.21 -24.14
CA ALA A 57 27.89 -11.82 -25.46
C ALA A 57 28.47 -13.19 -25.23
N SER A 58 27.70 -14.26 -25.45
CA SER A 58 28.24 -15.57 -25.78
C SER A 58 28.67 -15.54 -27.25
N LYS A 59 29.98 -15.77 -27.48
CA LYS A 59 30.58 -15.92 -28.81
C LYS A 59 30.03 -17.17 -29.48
N ALA A 60 29.34 -17.04 -30.61
CA ALA A 60 29.38 -18.01 -31.73
C ALA A 60 28.68 -17.42 -32.98
N GLY A 61 29.39 -17.43 -34.13
CA GLY A 61 28.87 -17.64 -35.47
C GLY A 61 28.34 -16.43 -36.25
N LYS A 62 29.15 -16.01 -37.22
CA LYS A 62 28.82 -15.08 -38.32
C LYS A 62 27.68 -15.64 -39.19
N THR A 63 26.67 -14.81 -39.52
CA THR A 63 26.13 -14.66 -40.89
C THR A 63 25.30 -13.40 -40.98
N ALA A 64 25.66 -12.54 -41.92
CA ALA A 64 24.98 -11.28 -42.19
C ALA A 64 23.68 -11.49 -42.95
N LYS A 65 22.56 -10.95 -42.44
CA LYS A 65 21.40 -10.58 -43.25
C LYS A 65 20.93 -9.18 -42.81
N HIS A 66 20.83 -8.31 -43.80
CA HIS A 66 20.27 -6.97 -43.68
C HIS A 66 18.81 -7.01 -43.22
N GLU A 67 18.55 -6.75 -41.97
CA GLU A 67 17.20 -6.44 -41.51
C GLU A 67 17.13 -4.93 -41.20
N LYS A 68 16.13 -4.29 -41.81
CA LYS A 68 15.74 -2.89 -41.57
C LYS A 68 15.53 -2.69 -40.06
N LYS A 69 16.38 -1.89 -39.43
CA LYS A 69 16.21 -1.38 -38.07
C LYS A 69 14.98 -0.46 -38.02
N THR A 70 13.81 -1.00 -37.74
CA THR A 70 12.73 -0.19 -37.19
C THR A 70 13.17 0.28 -35.80
N GLY A 71 13.36 1.57 -35.64
CA GLY A 71 13.81 2.17 -34.40
C GLY A 71 12.85 1.85 -33.26
N LYS A 72 13.19 0.88 -32.43
CA LYS A 72 12.53 0.72 -31.13
C LYS A 72 12.81 1.99 -30.32
N LYS A 73 11.79 2.84 -30.17
CA LYS A 73 11.80 3.92 -29.19
C LYS A 73 12.21 3.31 -27.85
N ASN A 74 13.30 3.85 -27.27
CA ASN A 74 13.76 3.51 -25.93
C ASN A 74 12.69 3.99 -24.93
N THR A 75 11.63 3.22 -24.74
CA THR A 75 10.58 3.53 -23.80
C THR A 75 11.05 3.17 -22.41
N LEU A 76 10.99 4.15 -21.52
CA LEU A 76 11.12 3.95 -20.09
C LEU A 76 10.13 2.85 -19.66
N VAL A 77 10.63 1.74 -19.14
CA VAL A 77 9.80 0.68 -18.59
C VAL A 77 9.77 0.85 -17.09
N ASP A 78 8.62 1.22 -16.54
CA ASP A 78 8.38 1.28 -15.10
C ASP A 78 7.13 0.45 -14.78
N GLU A 79 7.36 -0.77 -14.30
CA GLU A 79 6.29 -1.73 -14.05
C GLU A 79 5.42 -1.37 -12.83
N ARG A 80 5.78 -0.34 -12.06
CA ARG A 80 4.90 0.26 -11.04
C ARG A 80 3.64 0.87 -11.65
N LYS A 81 3.71 1.26 -12.93
CA LYS A 81 2.58 1.80 -13.71
C LYS A 81 1.71 0.72 -14.35
N ASP A 82 2.15 -0.52 -14.39
CA ASP A 82 1.36 -1.65 -14.86
C ASP A 82 0.45 -2.14 -13.74
N PHE A 83 -0.87 -2.10 -13.97
CA PHE A 83 -1.86 -2.44 -12.94
C PHE A 83 -1.69 -3.86 -12.41
N LYS A 84 -1.54 -4.85 -13.30
CA LYS A 84 -1.45 -6.25 -12.90
C LYS A 84 -0.16 -6.54 -12.15
N ARG A 85 0.98 -6.05 -12.65
CA ARG A 85 2.29 -6.31 -12.06
C ARG A 85 2.43 -5.60 -10.72
N SER A 86 2.06 -4.33 -10.65
CA SER A 86 2.12 -3.55 -9.41
C SER A 86 1.15 -4.10 -8.35
N THR A 87 -0.05 -4.57 -8.74
CA THR A 87 -0.98 -5.21 -7.81
C THR A 87 -0.43 -6.53 -7.25
N ILE A 88 0.27 -7.33 -8.06
CA ILE A 88 0.93 -8.55 -7.56
C ILE A 88 2.05 -8.20 -6.56
N ALA A 89 2.85 -7.18 -6.85
CA ALA A 89 3.91 -6.73 -5.96
C ALA A 89 3.33 -6.18 -4.63
N ALA A 90 2.32 -5.32 -4.71
CA ALA A 90 1.62 -4.80 -3.54
C ALA A 90 0.98 -5.90 -2.69
N ALA A 91 0.36 -6.91 -3.32
CA ALA A 91 -0.22 -8.04 -2.59
C ALA A 91 0.84 -8.88 -1.86
N ARG A 92 2.03 -9.06 -2.44
CA ARG A 92 3.15 -9.73 -1.77
C ARG A 92 3.67 -8.90 -0.60
N TYR A 93 3.86 -7.61 -0.80
CA TYR A 93 4.27 -6.67 0.23
C TYR A 93 3.28 -6.70 1.41
N LEU A 94 1.98 -6.55 1.15
CA LEU A 94 0.93 -6.57 2.17
C LEU A 94 0.87 -7.91 2.91
N ARG A 95 0.99 -9.04 2.22
CA ARG A 95 1.08 -10.36 2.85
C ARG A 95 2.22 -10.42 3.87
N ASP A 96 3.39 -9.88 3.51
CA ASP A 96 4.55 -9.90 4.41
C ASP A 96 4.32 -8.94 5.60
N ARG A 97 3.59 -7.82 5.40
CA ARG A 97 3.15 -6.93 6.49
C ARG A 97 2.13 -7.63 7.40
N CYS A 98 1.17 -8.38 6.85
CA CYS A 98 0.23 -9.18 7.65
C CYS A 98 0.95 -10.11 8.62
N ARG A 99 1.99 -10.79 8.15
CA ARG A 99 2.81 -11.68 8.99
C ARG A 99 3.60 -10.94 10.06
N ASN A 100 4.17 -9.79 9.72
CA ASN A 100 5.08 -9.03 10.58
C ASN A 100 4.38 -8.15 11.61
N LEU A 101 3.10 -7.85 11.42
CA LEU A 101 2.29 -6.97 12.25
C LEU A 101 1.03 -7.66 12.80
N ASN A 102 1.12 -8.98 13.03
CA ASN A 102 0.08 -9.81 13.68
C ASN A 102 -1.32 -9.67 13.07
N ASN A 103 -1.40 -9.42 11.74
CA ASN A 103 -2.65 -9.12 11.02
C ASN A 103 -3.43 -7.91 11.56
N ASP A 104 -2.81 -7.00 12.29
CA ASP A 104 -3.44 -5.72 12.65
C ASP A 104 -3.51 -4.81 11.42
N TRP A 105 -4.70 -4.70 10.82
CA TRP A 105 -4.91 -3.97 9.58
C TRP A 105 -4.60 -2.48 9.68
N LEU A 106 -4.80 -1.89 10.86
CA LEU A 106 -4.53 -0.47 11.07
C LEU A 106 -3.02 -0.22 11.21
N LEU A 107 -2.28 -1.13 11.87
CA LEU A 107 -0.82 -1.10 11.86
C LEU A 107 -0.26 -1.30 10.46
N ILE A 108 -0.84 -2.20 9.66
CA ILE A 108 -0.44 -2.45 8.28
C ILE A 108 -0.69 -1.20 7.41
N ALA A 109 -1.85 -0.57 7.52
CA ALA A 109 -2.16 0.68 6.83
C ALA A 109 -1.21 1.81 7.25
N ALA A 110 -0.93 1.96 8.55
CA ALA A 110 0.05 2.91 9.05
C ALA A 110 1.45 2.65 8.49
N SER A 111 1.86 1.37 8.41
CA SER A 111 3.17 0.97 7.87
C SER A 111 3.30 1.21 6.37
N TYR A 112 2.20 1.17 5.64
CA TYR A 112 2.18 1.46 4.21
C TYR A 112 2.51 2.93 3.94
N ASN A 113 1.93 3.84 4.72
CA ASN A 113 2.15 5.28 4.60
C ASN A 113 3.47 5.75 5.22
N TRP A 114 3.79 5.28 6.42
CA TRP A 114 4.92 5.81 7.22
C TRP A 114 6.17 4.92 7.21
N GLY A 115 6.06 3.72 6.65
CA GLY A 115 7.12 2.73 6.65
C GLY A 115 7.10 1.84 7.91
N VAL A 116 7.37 0.56 7.71
CA VAL A 116 7.28 -0.46 8.76
C VAL A 116 8.29 -0.24 9.89
N GLY A 117 9.50 0.27 9.59
CA GLY A 117 10.52 0.56 10.61
C GLY A 117 10.05 1.62 11.61
N ASN A 118 9.39 2.66 11.13
CA ASN A 118 8.83 3.69 12.01
C ASN A 118 7.69 3.15 12.89
N VAL A 119 6.85 2.28 12.33
CA VAL A 119 5.78 1.61 13.09
C VAL A 119 6.38 0.73 14.17
N TRP A 120 7.41 -0.08 13.89
CA TRP A 120 8.09 -0.88 14.91
C TRP A 120 8.70 -0.01 16.00
N ASN A 121 9.38 1.08 15.65
CA ASN A 121 9.92 2.02 16.64
C ASN A 121 8.82 2.62 17.53
N ALA A 122 7.64 2.90 16.96
CA ALA A 122 6.49 3.36 17.74
C ALA A 122 5.94 2.25 18.66
N MET A 123 5.90 1.01 18.18
CA MET A 123 5.49 -0.15 18.99
C MET A 123 6.43 -0.38 20.18
N GLU A 124 7.73 -0.32 19.98
CA GLU A 124 8.74 -0.44 21.06
C GLU A 124 8.56 0.61 22.15
N LYS A 125 8.24 1.87 21.77
CA LYS A 125 8.02 2.96 22.74
C LYS A 125 6.85 2.71 23.68
N THR A 126 5.92 1.83 23.36
CA THR A 126 4.80 1.50 24.25
C THR A 126 5.20 0.65 25.44
N GLY A 127 6.33 -0.07 25.36
CA GLY A 127 6.75 -1.07 26.34
C GLY A 127 5.85 -2.31 26.42
N LYS A 128 4.82 -2.41 25.56
CA LYS A 128 3.91 -3.57 25.50
C LYS A 128 4.50 -4.68 24.65
N LYS A 129 4.19 -5.93 24.99
CA LYS A 129 4.65 -7.11 24.24
C LYS A 129 4.08 -7.19 22.83
N ASN A 130 2.81 -6.88 22.66
CA ASN A 130 2.09 -6.90 21.38
C ASN A 130 1.18 -5.66 21.26
N PRO A 131 1.75 -4.46 21.04
CA PRO A 131 0.94 -3.26 20.93
C PRO A 131 0.17 -3.25 19.60
N GLY A 132 -1.10 -2.87 19.64
CA GLY A 132 -1.92 -2.62 18.47
C GLY A 132 -1.85 -1.16 18.00
N PHE A 133 -2.60 -0.83 16.94
CA PHE A 133 -2.62 0.52 16.38
C PHE A 133 -2.99 1.60 17.42
N TRP A 134 -3.99 1.35 18.26
CA TRP A 134 -4.45 2.32 19.24
C TRP A 134 -3.44 2.59 20.35
N ASP A 135 -2.55 1.64 20.63
CA ASP A 135 -1.47 1.83 21.58
C ASP A 135 -0.38 2.78 21.05
N ILE A 136 -0.16 2.78 19.73
CA ILE A 136 0.89 3.57 19.10
C ILE A 136 0.41 4.90 18.52
N ILE A 137 -0.90 5.14 18.46
CA ILE A 137 -1.48 6.29 17.76
C ILE A 137 -0.88 7.64 18.20
N HIS A 138 -0.49 7.77 19.46
CA HIS A 138 0.13 8.99 19.99
C HIS A 138 1.52 9.27 19.43
N TYR A 139 2.22 8.23 18.98
CA TYR A 139 3.56 8.33 18.40
C TYR A 139 3.55 8.54 16.88
N LEU A 140 2.38 8.44 16.24
CA LEU A 140 2.26 8.60 14.80
C LEU A 140 2.20 10.07 14.38
N PRO A 141 2.77 10.43 13.21
CA PRO A 141 2.55 11.74 12.58
C PRO A 141 1.06 11.99 12.31
N ALA A 142 0.66 13.25 12.30
CA ALA A 142 -0.72 13.65 11.99
C ALA A 142 -1.17 13.13 10.61
N GLU A 143 -0.28 13.17 9.61
CA GLU A 143 -0.53 12.63 8.27
C GLU A 143 -0.87 11.14 8.31
N THR A 144 -0.08 10.34 9.04
CA THR A 144 -0.32 8.89 9.14
C THR A 144 -1.61 8.57 9.90
N LYS A 145 -1.94 9.33 10.94
CA LYS A 145 -3.23 9.21 11.62
C LYS A 145 -4.39 9.44 10.65
N THR A 146 -4.32 10.54 9.89
CA THR A 146 -5.33 10.88 8.87
C THR A 146 -5.41 9.79 7.79
N TYR A 147 -4.29 9.26 7.35
CA TYR A 147 -4.24 8.17 6.37
C TYR A 147 -5.00 6.93 6.85
N VAL A 148 -4.75 6.50 8.09
CA VAL A 148 -5.46 5.34 8.67
C VAL A 148 -6.94 5.62 8.85
N MET A 149 -7.33 6.84 9.27
CA MET A 149 -8.75 7.21 9.35
C MET A 149 -9.42 7.17 7.97
N ASN A 150 -8.74 7.64 6.92
CA ASN A 150 -9.22 7.56 5.55
C ASN A 150 -9.34 6.11 5.06
N PHE A 151 -8.39 5.23 5.45
CA PHE A 151 -8.47 3.79 5.17
C PHE A 151 -9.74 3.18 5.77
N ILE A 152 -10.06 3.47 7.04
CA ILE A 152 -11.29 3.03 7.70
C ILE A 152 -12.51 3.57 6.95
N THR A 153 -12.55 4.88 6.72
CA THR A 153 -13.68 5.57 6.08
C THR A 153 -13.98 4.98 4.69
N LEU A 154 -12.96 4.79 3.86
CA LEU A 154 -13.16 4.22 2.52
C LEU A 154 -13.63 2.77 2.57
N ASN A 155 -13.16 1.97 3.53
CA ASN A 155 -13.68 0.63 3.71
C ASN A 155 -15.16 0.64 4.10
N VAL A 156 -15.58 1.52 4.99
CA VAL A 156 -17.00 1.69 5.33
C VAL A 156 -17.82 2.09 4.12
N VAL A 157 -17.37 3.09 3.35
CA VAL A 157 -18.06 3.55 2.13
C VAL A 157 -18.16 2.44 1.10
N PHE A 158 -17.07 1.75 0.77
CA PHE A 158 -17.08 0.71 -0.25
C PHE A 158 -17.86 -0.54 0.14
N ASN A 159 -17.84 -0.93 1.41
CA ASN A 159 -18.64 -2.05 1.89
C ASN A 159 -20.14 -1.71 1.93
N ASN A 160 -20.50 -0.43 1.97
CA ASN A 160 -21.89 0.06 2.02
C ASN A 160 -22.21 0.96 0.82
N TYR A 161 -21.59 0.69 -0.33
CA TYR A 161 -21.65 1.58 -1.49
C TYR A 161 -23.06 1.92 -1.96
N GLU A 162 -23.97 0.94 -1.99
CA GLU A 162 -25.37 1.19 -2.36
C GLU A 162 -26.09 2.12 -1.38
N LYS A 163 -25.89 1.91 -0.07
CA LYS A 163 -26.44 2.79 0.96
C LYS A 163 -25.85 4.19 0.87
N PHE A 164 -24.55 4.28 0.57
CA PHE A 164 -23.87 5.56 0.37
C PHE A 164 -24.47 6.33 -0.82
N LEU A 165 -24.68 5.69 -1.96
CA LEU A 165 -25.29 6.33 -3.15
C LEU A 165 -26.72 6.80 -2.90
N LYS A 166 -27.49 6.08 -2.09
CA LYS A 166 -28.87 6.44 -1.72
C LYS A 166 -28.95 7.45 -0.58
N ASN A 167 -27.80 7.91 -0.07
CA ASN A 167 -27.70 8.77 1.12
C ASN A 167 -28.37 8.16 2.37
N GLU A 168 -28.33 6.82 2.47
CA GLU A 168 -28.90 6.04 3.57
C GLU A 168 -27.86 5.61 4.61
N LEU A 169 -26.59 5.98 4.42
CA LEU A 169 -25.50 5.64 5.33
C LEU A 169 -25.63 6.46 6.61
N GLN A 170 -26.01 5.80 7.69
CA GLN A 170 -26.15 6.43 9.00
C GLN A 170 -25.02 5.96 9.92
N PHE A 171 -24.34 6.90 10.54
CA PHE A 171 -23.37 6.61 11.61
C PHE A 171 -24.08 6.77 12.96
N LYS A 172 -24.10 5.70 13.76
CA LYS A 172 -24.57 5.80 15.14
C LYS A 172 -23.56 6.62 15.94
N THR A 173 -24.00 7.72 16.55
CA THR A 173 -23.17 8.45 17.49
C THR A 173 -23.00 7.61 18.74
N ILE A 174 -21.83 7.03 18.95
CA ILE A 174 -21.48 6.36 20.19
C ILE A 174 -21.08 7.43 21.18
N THR A 175 -21.98 7.81 22.08
CA THR A 175 -21.61 8.61 23.25
C THR A 175 -20.93 7.69 24.24
N ALA A 176 -19.61 7.55 24.12
CA ALA A 176 -18.82 6.91 25.15
C ALA A 176 -18.89 7.80 26.41
N LYS A 177 -19.50 7.32 27.48
CA LYS A 177 -19.25 7.87 28.80
C LYS A 177 -17.83 7.50 29.17
N VAL A 178 -16.90 8.41 28.91
CA VAL A 178 -15.50 8.24 29.31
C VAL A 178 -15.44 8.35 30.85
N SER A 179 -15.55 7.20 31.52
CA SER A 179 -15.01 7.11 32.88
C SER A 179 -13.48 7.10 32.76
N ARG A 180 -12.81 7.95 33.51
CA ARG A 180 -11.38 8.26 33.42
C ARG A 180 -10.44 7.09 33.74
N SER A 181 -10.89 5.84 33.83
CA SER A 181 -10.10 4.71 34.29
C SER A 181 -9.96 3.51 33.35
N GLU A 182 -10.64 3.49 32.19
CA GLU A 182 -10.55 2.36 31.27
C GLU A 182 -10.49 2.84 29.82
N THR A 183 -9.47 2.39 29.08
CA THR A 183 -9.45 2.53 27.63
C THR A 183 -10.64 1.75 27.07
N PRO A 184 -11.57 2.37 26.31
CA PRO A 184 -12.69 1.63 25.75
C PRO A 184 -12.15 0.60 24.76
N GLU A 185 -12.37 -0.68 25.00
CA GLU A 185 -12.32 -1.70 23.97
C GLU A 185 -13.47 -1.42 22.98
N ILE A 186 -13.11 -0.87 21.83
CA ILE A 186 -14.07 -0.71 20.75
C ILE A 186 -14.10 -2.04 20.00
N ASP A 187 -15.16 -2.81 20.18
CA ASP A 187 -15.43 -4.00 19.38
C ASP A 187 -15.86 -3.58 17.97
N TRP A 188 -14.89 -3.56 17.07
CA TRP A 188 -15.10 -3.19 15.66
C TRP A 188 -15.94 -4.20 14.89
N LEU A 189 -16.14 -5.42 15.41
CA LEU A 189 -16.99 -6.44 14.82
C LEU A 189 -18.48 -6.21 15.12
N SER A 190 -18.79 -5.43 16.16
CA SER A 190 -20.18 -5.10 16.54
C SER A 190 -20.76 -3.90 15.80
N ILE A 191 -19.98 -3.23 14.93
CA ILE A 191 -20.53 -2.25 13.98
C ILE A 191 -21.19 -3.03 12.83
N SER A 192 -22.19 -3.82 13.17
CA SER A 192 -23.15 -4.32 12.19
C SER A 192 -24.11 -3.20 11.83
N LEU A 193 -24.01 -2.77 10.59
CA LEU A 193 -24.91 -1.84 9.93
C LEU A 193 -26.26 -2.51 9.62
#